data_1cda07eadd7945cc9b746ef0fb766219
#
_entry.id   1cda07eadd7945cc9b746ef0fb766219
#
_cell.length_a   1.000
_cell.length_b   1.000
_cell.length_c   1.000
_cell.angle_alpha   90.00
_cell.angle_beta   90.00
_cell.angle_gamma   90.00
#
_symmetry.space_group_name_H-M   'P 1'
#
loop_
_entity.id
_entity.type
_entity.pdbx_description
1 polymer ?
#
loop_
_entity_poly.entity_id
_entity_poly.type
_entity_poly.pdbx_seq_one_letter_code
_entity_poly.pdbx_strand_id
1 'polypeptide(L)'
;GFNVNFLINNAGFGGTMSFDEMEEEYINKMIDLNIKATTHVMNKFLPLLKSNSPSRILNVSSIISNLVAPYKSLYAATKTYVINISLSLAYELREHGISVSVVLPGATPTNKVVSNQIEQGAFAARATVMSANEVARIAVDKALKGKIIITTGTKNGLIRKLISALPHRISALLAIYQYKKQKNNDELNGN
;
A
#
# COMPACT_ATOMS: atom_id res chain seq x y z
N GLY A 1 -16.10 -1.69 -28.49
CA GLY A 1 -15.82 -1.76 -27.05
C GLY A 1 -14.33 -1.97 -26.81
N PHE A 2 -13.82 -1.58 -25.63
CA PHE A 2 -12.41 -1.81 -25.28
C PHE A 2 -12.27 -3.22 -24.70
N ASN A 3 -11.21 -3.95 -25.11
CA ASN A 3 -10.82 -5.21 -24.49
C ASN A 3 -9.93 -4.90 -23.27
N VAL A 4 -10.52 -4.86 -22.07
CA VAL A 4 -9.79 -4.68 -20.83
C VAL A 4 -9.51 -6.05 -20.22
N ASN A 5 -8.25 -6.44 -20.15
CA ASN A 5 -7.79 -7.68 -19.53
C ASN A 5 -6.78 -7.46 -18.40
N PHE A 6 -6.45 -6.20 -18.07
CA PHE A 6 -5.60 -5.88 -16.94
C PHE A 6 -6.09 -4.60 -16.24
N LEU A 7 -6.57 -4.75 -14.99
CA LEU A 7 -7.00 -3.66 -14.13
C LEU A 7 -5.92 -3.38 -13.09
N ILE A 8 -5.50 -2.11 -12.98
CA ILE A 8 -4.51 -1.67 -11.97
C ILE A 8 -5.15 -0.62 -11.06
N ASN A 9 -5.37 -0.98 -9.79
CA ASN A 9 -5.82 -0.06 -8.75
C ASN A 9 -4.62 0.53 -8.03
N ASN A 10 -4.13 1.66 -8.52
CA ASN A 10 -2.93 2.33 -8.01
C ASN A 10 -3.26 3.57 -7.16
N ALA A 11 -4.36 4.26 -7.44
CA ALA A 11 -4.73 5.47 -6.71
C ALA A 11 -4.82 5.21 -5.21
N GLY A 12 -4.26 6.11 -4.43
CA GLY A 12 -4.25 5.99 -2.98
C GLY A 12 -3.78 7.27 -2.31
N PHE A 13 -4.26 7.47 -1.11
CA PHE A 13 -3.97 8.63 -0.28
C PHE A 13 -3.55 8.17 1.10
N GLY A 14 -2.62 8.89 1.71
CA GLY A 14 -2.13 8.60 3.05
C GLY A 14 -1.33 9.74 3.62
N GLY A 15 -1.07 9.68 4.92
CA GLY A 15 -0.28 10.68 5.65
C GLY A 15 0.14 10.16 7.01
N THR A 16 0.82 11.02 7.77
CA THR A 16 1.20 10.81 9.16
C THR A 16 0.55 11.90 10.00
N MET A 17 -0.34 11.51 10.93
CA MET A 17 -1.12 12.45 11.73
C MET A 17 -1.63 11.76 12.98
N SER A 18 -1.77 12.48 14.08
CA SER A 18 -2.44 11.97 15.27
C SER A 18 -3.92 11.71 14.99
N PHE A 19 -4.49 10.67 15.58
CA PHE A 19 -5.86 10.27 15.25
C PHE A 19 -6.91 11.31 15.69
N ASP A 20 -6.66 11.98 16.81
CA ASP A 20 -7.49 13.04 17.35
C ASP A 20 -7.39 14.36 16.58
N GLU A 21 -6.36 14.54 15.74
CA GLU A 21 -6.19 15.68 14.83
C GLU A 21 -6.82 15.45 13.45
N MET A 22 -7.36 14.24 13.19
CA MET A 22 -7.95 13.90 11.89
C MET A 22 -9.35 14.51 11.76
N GLU A 23 -9.49 15.42 10.81
CA GLU A 23 -10.80 15.94 10.42
C GLU A 23 -11.63 14.89 9.69
N GLU A 24 -12.96 14.98 9.81
CA GLU A 24 -13.88 14.03 9.16
C GLU A 24 -13.69 13.98 7.65
N GLU A 25 -13.45 15.11 7.01
CA GLU A 25 -13.19 15.16 5.55
C GLU A 25 -11.95 14.35 5.17
N TYR A 26 -10.87 14.45 5.97
CA TYR A 26 -9.64 13.68 5.75
C TYR A 26 -9.87 12.19 5.89
N ILE A 27 -10.62 11.77 6.93
CA ILE A 27 -10.99 10.38 7.18
C ILE A 27 -11.81 9.85 6.00
N ASN A 28 -12.86 10.54 5.61
CA ASN A 28 -13.74 10.17 4.52
C ASN A 28 -12.98 10.05 3.20
N LYS A 29 -12.16 11.05 2.86
CA LYS A 29 -11.32 11.02 1.65
C LYS A 29 -10.40 9.81 1.58
N MET A 30 -9.79 9.41 2.71
CA MET A 30 -8.92 8.26 2.75
C MET A 30 -9.69 6.93 2.59
N ILE A 31 -10.83 6.81 3.24
CA ILE A 31 -11.71 5.63 3.12
C ILE A 31 -12.29 5.53 1.72
N ASP A 32 -12.80 6.64 1.19
CA ASP A 32 -13.42 6.69 -0.14
C ASP A 32 -12.43 6.28 -1.24
N LEU A 33 -11.21 6.83 -1.20
CA LEU A 33 -10.23 6.52 -2.23
C LEU A 33 -9.61 5.14 -2.04
N ASN A 34 -9.11 4.82 -0.84
CA ASN A 34 -8.33 3.60 -0.63
C ASN A 34 -9.20 2.34 -0.55
N ILE A 35 -10.43 2.45 -0.04
CA ILE A 35 -11.35 1.31 0.18
C ILE A 35 -12.46 1.31 -0.86
N LYS A 36 -13.36 2.31 -0.81
CA LYS A 36 -14.58 2.30 -1.64
C LYS A 36 -14.24 2.33 -3.13
N ALA A 37 -13.38 3.26 -3.59
CA ALA A 37 -13.02 3.35 -4.99
C ALA A 37 -12.36 2.06 -5.48
N THR A 38 -11.37 1.52 -4.74
CA THR A 38 -10.70 0.25 -5.09
C THR A 38 -11.72 -0.89 -5.21
N THR A 39 -12.64 -1.01 -4.26
CA THR A 39 -13.67 -2.06 -4.24
C THR A 39 -14.66 -1.91 -5.38
N HIS A 40 -15.20 -0.70 -5.57
CA HIS A 40 -16.18 -0.44 -6.63
C HIS A 40 -15.61 -0.61 -8.03
N VAL A 41 -14.37 -0.17 -8.26
CA VAL A 41 -13.70 -0.34 -9.55
C VAL A 41 -13.53 -1.83 -9.86
N MET A 42 -13.03 -2.63 -8.91
CA MET A 42 -12.94 -4.09 -9.11
C MET A 42 -14.31 -4.70 -9.44
N ASN A 43 -15.32 -4.41 -8.64
CA ASN A 43 -16.68 -4.95 -8.84
C ASN A 43 -17.27 -4.56 -10.21
N LYS A 44 -17.17 -3.29 -10.60
CA LYS A 44 -17.71 -2.79 -11.87
C LYS A 44 -16.99 -3.35 -13.10
N PHE A 45 -15.68 -3.59 -13.01
CA PHE A 45 -14.90 -4.16 -14.12
C PHE A 45 -14.97 -5.69 -14.18
N LEU A 46 -15.46 -6.36 -13.14
CA LEU A 46 -15.46 -7.81 -13.04
C LEU A 46 -16.17 -8.51 -14.22
N PRO A 47 -17.36 -8.07 -14.70
CA PRO A 47 -17.98 -8.68 -15.87
C PRO A 47 -17.11 -8.61 -17.12
N LEU A 48 -16.44 -7.45 -17.33
CA LEU A 48 -15.57 -7.24 -18.48
C LEU A 48 -14.27 -8.08 -18.37
N LEU A 49 -13.71 -8.20 -17.17
CA LEU A 49 -12.54 -9.03 -16.91
C LEU A 49 -12.86 -10.53 -17.11
N LYS A 50 -14.06 -10.98 -16.73
CA LYS A 50 -14.53 -12.34 -16.98
C LYS A 50 -14.66 -12.64 -18.47
N SER A 51 -15.24 -11.71 -19.25
CA SER A 51 -15.43 -11.87 -20.69
C SER A 51 -14.12 -11.83 -21.49
N ASN A 52 -13.07 -11.16 -20.96
CA ASN A 52 -11.77 -11.04 -21.57
C ASN A 52 -10.69 -11.92 -20.89
N SER A 53 -11.12 -13.01 -20.29
CA SER A 53 -10.18 -13.98 -19.67
C SER A 53 -9.25 -14.64 -20.73
N PRO A 54 -7.95 -14.86 -20.42
CA PRO A 54 -7.30 -14.64 -19.13
C PRO A 54 -7.04 -13.17 -18.81
N SER A 55 -7.49 -12.74 -17.63
CA SER A 55 -7.37 -11.34 -17.21
C SER A 55 -6.69 -11.17 -15.84
N ARG A 56 -6.41 -9.94 -15.45
CA ARG A 56 -5.60 -9.65 -14.26
C ARG A 56 -6.11 -8.44 -13.50
N ILE A 57 -5.94 -8.50 -12.18
CA ILE A 57 -6.12 -7.36 -11.28
C ILE A 57 -4.82 -7.19 -10.49
N LEU A 58 -4.30 -5.96 -10.42
CA LEU A 58 -3.16 -5.58 -9.59
C LEU A 58 -3.59 -4.45 -8.66
N ASN A 59 -3.60 -4.72 -7.37
CA ASN A 59 -3.91 -3.74 -6.35
C ASN A 59 -2.64 -3.25 -5.65
N VAL A 60 -2.55 -1.94 -5.38
CA VAL A 60 -1.38 -1.34 -4.71
C VAL A 60 -1.69 -1.10 -3.24
N SER A 61 -1.05 -1.92 -2.38
CA SER A 61 -1.05 -1.77 -0.93
C SER A 61 0.25 -1.08 -0.44
N SER A 62 0.81 -1.50 0.67
CA SER A 62 2.06 -0.98 1.25
C SER A 62 2.65 -2.00 2.21
N ILE A 63 3.97 -1.98 2.44
CA ILE A 63 4.59 -2.80 3.49
C ILE A 63 4.13 -2.41 4.90
N ILE A 64 3.64 -1.18 5.12
CA ILE A 64 3.13 -0.72 6.43
C ILE A 64 1.86 -1.45 6.85
N SER A 65 1.11 -2.02 5.92
CA SER A 65 -0.11 -2.80 6.20
C SER A 65 0.12 -4.03 7.09
N ASN A 66 1.37 -4.46 7.25
CA ASN A 66 1.74 -5.55 8.14
C ASN A 66 2.16 -5.08 9.55
N LEU A 67 2.02 -3.79 9.85
CA LEU A 67 2.46 -3.19 11.09
C LEU A 67 1.30 -2.62 11.90
N VAL A 68 1.44 -2.64 13.23
CA VAL A 68 0.75 -1.69 14.10
C VAL A 68 1.49 -0.37 13.98
N ALA A 69 0.86 0.62 13.35
CA ALA A 69 1.48 1.89 12.96
C ALA A 69 0.76 3.09 13.59
N PRO A 70 1.00 3.43 14.88
CA PRO A 70 0.55 4.69 15.48
C PRO A 70 0.88 5.89 14.57
N TYR A 71 0.00 6.87 14.56
CA TYR A 71 0.07 8.08 13.71
C TYR A 71 -0.07 7.82 12.19
N LYS A 72 -0.18 6.56 11.79
CA LYS A 72 -0.56 6.11 10.43
C LYS A 72 -1.69 5.08 10.48
N SER A 73 -2.42 5.05 11.58
CA SER A 73 -3.42 4.01 11.89
C SER A 73 -4.44 3.82 10.79
N LEU A 74 -5.09 4.90 10.36
CA LEU A 74 -6.09 4.85 9.30
C LEU A 74 -5.49 4.39 7.96
N TYR A 75 -4.34 4.96 7.57
CA TYR A 75 -3.67 4.57 6.34
C TYR A 75 -3.28 3.07 6.35
N ALA A 76 -2.64 2.61 7.42
CA ALA A 76 -2.26 1.20 7.56
C ALA A 76 -3.48 0.28 7.50
N ALA A 77 -4.58 0.64 8.17
CA ALA A 77 -5.83 -0.10 8.13
C ALA A 77 -6.42 -0.20 6.72
N THR A 78 -6.47 0.92 5.96
CA THR A 78 -6.96 0.89 4.58
C THR A 78 -6.07 0.02 3.67
N LYS A 79 -4.76 0.03 3.85
CA LYS A 79 -3.84 -0.80 3.07
C LYS A 79 -3.88 -2.28 3.49
N THR A 80 -4.21 -2.58 4.75
CA THR A 80 -4.52 -3.96 5.21
C THR A 80 -5.79 -4.48 4.56
N TYR A 81 -6.84 -3.65 4.48
CA TYR A 81 -8.05 -3.98 3.74
C TYR A 81 -7.74 -4.40 2.29
N VAL A 82 -6.91 -3.61 1.59
CA VAL A 82 -6.51 -3.91 0.20
C VAL A 82 -5.80 -5.27 0.09
N ILE A 83 -4.95 -5.64 1.07
CA ILE A 83 -4.33 -6.97 1.08
C ILE A 83 -5.40 -8.05 1.21
N ASN A 84 -6.25 -7.97 2.22
CA ASN A 84 -7.19 -9.03 2.54
C ASN A 84 -8.20 -9.26 1.42
N ILE A 85 -8.76 -8.20 0.85
CA ILE A 85 -9.68 -8.33 -0.28
C ILE A 85 -8.97 -8.92 -1.51
N SER A 86 -7.72 -8.51 -1.79
CA SER A 86 -6.95 -9.05 -2.91
C SER A 86 -6.66 -10.53 -2.75
N LEU A 87 -6.28 -10.97 -1.55
CA LEU A 87 -6.02 -12.37 -1.25
C LEU A 87 -7.29 -13.22 -1.42
N SER A 88 -8.43 -12.77 -0.88
CA SER A 88 -9.70 -13.47 -1.00
C SER A 88 -10.10 -13.61 -2.47
N LEU A 89 -10.08 -12.51 -3.22
CA LEU A 89 -10.41 -12.51 -4.64
C LEU A 89 -9.43 -13.30 -5.51
N ALA A 90 -8.17 -13.46 -5.11
CA ALA A 90 -7.21 -14.28 -5.83
C ALA A 90 -7.60 -15.76 -5.89
N TYR A 91 -8.29 -16.25 -4.87
CA TYR A 91 -8.82 -17.62 -4.85
C TYR A 91 -10.22 -17.69 -5.45
N GLU A 92 -11.10 -16.75 -5.13
CA GLU A 92 -12.49 -16.70 -5.61
C GLU A 92 -12.58 -16.58 -7.15
N LEU A 93 -11.73 -15.73 -7.75
CA LEU A 93 -11.81 -15.43 -9.18
C LEU A 93 -10.97 -16.35 -10.06
N ARG A 94 -10.24 -17.29 -9.46
CA ARG A 94 -9.35 -18.21 -10.18
C ARG A 94 -10.08 -19.07 -11.20
N GLU A 95 -11.25 -19.59 -10.87
CA GLU A 95 -12.08 -20.40 -11.75
C GLU A 95 -12.58 -19.61 -12.97
N HIS A 96 -12.63 -18.29 -12.88
CA HIS A 96 -12.99 -17.40 -13.99
C HIS A 96 -11.78 -16.98 -14.84
N GLY A 97 -10.60 -17.57 -14.62
CA GLY A 97 -9.37 -17.22 -15.34
C GLY A 97 -8.84 -15.82 -15.02
N ILE A 98 -9.21 -15.24 -13.84
CA ILE A 98 -8.75 -13.93 -13.40
C ILE A 98 -7.69 -14.13 -12.32
N SER A 99 -6.46 -13.64 -12.56
CA SER A 99 -5.42 -13.62 -11.54
C SER A 99 -5.44 -12.28 -10.78
N VAL A 100 -5.44 -12.34 -9.44
CA VAL A 100 -5.39 -11.14 -8.60
C VAL A 100 -4.06 -11.08 -7.88
N SER A 101 -3.41 -9.93 -7.97
CA SER A 101 -2.12 -9.62 -7.35
C SER A 101 -2.26 -8.42 -6.42
N VAL A 102 -1.51 -8.43 -5.32
CA VAL A 102 -1.33 -7.25 -4.47
C VAL A 102 0.16 -6.94 -4.35
N VAL A 103 0.56 -5.72 -4.70
CA VAL A 103 1.93 -5.25 -4.51
C VAL A 103 2.04 -4.46 -3.22
N LEU A 104 3.12 -4.72 -2.47
CA LEU A 104 3.47 -4.07 -1.22
C LEU A 104 4.77 -3.28 -1.39
N PRO A 105 4.69 -2.05 -1.92
CA PRO A 105 5.86 -1.19 -2.03
C PRO A 105 6.38 -0.78 -0.67
N GLY A 106 7.69 -0.54 -0.59
CA GLY A 106 8.32 0.27 0.44
C GLY A 106 8.09 1.76 0.20
N ALA A 107 8.93 2.59 0.82
CA ALA A 107 8.89 4.02 0.58
C ALA A 107 9.21 4.33 -0.89
N THR A 108 8.33 5.07 -1.54
CA THR A 108 8.45 5.40 -2.96
C THR A 108 8.27 6.91 -3.14
N PRO A 109 9.32 7.65 -3.53
CA PRO A 109 9.25 9.09 -3.74
C PRO A 109 8.39 9.38 -4.99
N THR A 110 7.14 9.74 -4.77
CA THR A 110 6.15 10.03 -5.84
C THR A 110 5.97 11.51 -6.09
N ASN A 111 6.26 12.35 -5.08
CA ASN A 111 6.23 13.81 -5.17
C ASN A 111 7.16 14.41 -4.10
N LYS A 112 7.36 15.74 -4.14
CA LYS A 112 8.25 16.45 -3.20
C LYS A 112 7.87 16.24 -1.74
N VAL A 113 6.57 16.24 -1.42
CA VAL A 113 6.08 16.05 -0.04
C VAL A 113 6.47 14.67 0.48
N VAL A 114 6.20 13.64 -0.31
CA VAL A 114 6.56 12.26 0.05
C VAL A 114 8.08 12.09 0.14
N SER A 115 8.84 12.71 -0.76
CA SER A 115 10.32 12.67 -0.72
C SER A 115 10.85 13.26 0.59
N ASN A 116 10.38 14.43 0.99
CA ASN A 116 10.76 15.07 2.27
C ASN A 116 10.38 14.18 3.47
N GLN A 117 9.18 13.60 3.46
CA GLN A 117 8.75 12.67 4.52
C GLN A 117 9.63 11.41 4.61
N ILE A 118 10.15 10.94 3.48
CA ILE A 118 11.07 9.79 3.45
C ILE A 118 12.44 10.19 4.01
N GLU A 119 12.97 11.36 3.65
CA GLU A 119 14.27 11.86 4.14
C GLU A 119 14.26 12.10 5.65
N GLN A 120 13.18 12.67 6.17
CA GLN A 120 12.98 12.89 7.61
C GLN A 120 12.54 11.62 8.34
N GLY A 121 12.10 10.61 7.60
CA GLY A 121 11.50 9.40 8.10
C GLY A 121 12.48 8.41 8.73
N ALA A 122 11.93 7.31 9.18
CA ALA A 122 12.63 6.21 9.80
C ALA A 122 13.74 5.63 8.93
N PHE A 123 14.79 5.13 9.58
CA PHE A 123 15.82 4.32 8.90
C PHE A 123 15.21 3.19 8.06
N ALA A 124 14.17 2.51 8.60
CA ALA A 124 13.47 1.46 7.87
C ALA A 124 12.76 1.99 6.60
N ALA A 125 12.18 3.19 6.64
CA ALA A 125 11.58 3.81 5.46
C ALA A 125 12.67 4.09 4.40
N ARG A 126 13.78 4.71 4.81
CA ARG A 126 14.91 4.98 3.92
C ARG A 126 15.55 3.72 3.34
N ALA A 127 15.65 2.65 4.13
CA ALA A 127 16.18 1.36 3.67
C ALA A 127 15.30 0.65 2.64
N THR A 128 14.01 1.02 2.54
CA THR A 128 13.03 0.43 1.62
C THR A 128 12.76 1.28 0.39
N VAL A 129 13.46 2.41 0.22
CA VAL A 129 13.25 3.35 -0.90
C VAL A 129 13.53 2.66 -2.24
N MET A 130 12.56 2.81 -3.13
CA MET A 130 12.69 2.42 -4.54
C MET A 130 12.01 3.48 -5.42
N SER A 131 12.54 3.70 -6.61
CA SER A 131 11.91 4.59 -7.58
C SER A 131 10.54 4.07 -8.02
N ALA A 132 9.63 4.98 -8.37
CA ALA A 132 8.30 4.60 -8.86
C ALA A 132 8.38 3.69 -10.11
N ASN A 133 9.33 3.95 -11.01
CA ASN A 133 9.54 3.15 -12.21
C ASN A 133 9.98 1.71 -11.89
N GLU A 134 10.89 1.52 -10.92
CA GLU A 134 11.32 0.18 -10.49
C GLU A 134 10.18 -0.58 -9.83
N VAL A 135 9.43 0.10 -8.94
CA VAL A 135 8.24 -0.47 -8.29
C VAL A 135 7.23 -0.93 -9.33
N ALA A 136 6.90 -0.07 -10.29
CA ALA A 136 5.93 -0.38 -11.34
C ALA A 136 6.39 -1.57 -12.21
N ARG A 137 7.65 -1.56 -12.66
CA ARG A 137 8.21 -2.65 -13.46
C ARG A 137 8.15 -3.99 -12.74
N ILE A 138 8.56 -4.05 -11.47
CA ILE A 138 8.53 -5.28 -10.68
C ILE A 138 7.10 -5.73 -10.43
N ALA A 139 6.20 -4.80 -10.14
CA ALA A 139 4.80 -5.10 -9.84
C ALA A 139 4.09 -5.71 -11.06
N VAL A 140 4.23 -5.07 -12.21
CA VAL A 140 3.61 -5.54 -13.47
C VAL A 140 4.22 -6.88 -13.91
N ASP A 141 5.56 -7.00 -13.94
CA ASP A 141 6.22 -8.26 -14.34
C ASP A 141 5.77 -9.44 -13.48
N LYS A 142 5.71 -9.27 -12.15
CA LYS A 142 5.28 -10.33 -11.25
C LYS A 142 3.78 -10.60 -11.32
N ALA A 143 2.95 -9.59 -11.55
CA ALA A 143 1.51 -9.77 -11.75
C ALA A 143 1.23 -10.54 -13.06
N LEU A 144 1.97 -10.25 -14.13
CA LEU A 144 1.90 -11.00 -15.38
C LEU A 144 2.27 -12.49 -15.20
N LYS A 145 3.13 -12.80 -14.24
CA LYS A 145 3.52 -14.17 -13.84
C LYS A 145 2.56 -14.80 -12.81
N GLY A 146 1.43 -14.17 -12.50
CA GLY A 146 0.41 -14.68 -11.58
C GLY A 146 0.82 -14.70 -10.10
N LYS A 147 1.81 -13.90 -9.67
CA LYS A 147 2.20 -13.83 -8.25
C LYS A 147 1.14 -13.09 -7.46
N ILE A 148 0.58 -13.73 -6.43
CA ILE A 148 -0.49 -13.15 -5.61
C ILE A 148 0.06 -12.00 -4.74
N ILE A 149 1.12 -12.26 -3.96
CA ILE A 149 1.76 -11.23 -3.12
C ILE A 149 3.08 -10.82 -3.78
N ILE A 150 3.23 -9.53 -4.04
CA ILE A 150 4.39 -8.95 -4.68
C ILE A 150 5.07 -7.97 -3.71
N THR A 151 6.31 -8.28 -3.32
CA THR A 151 7.18 -7.32 -2.64
C THR A 151 8.20 -6.77 -3.64
N THR A 152 8.43 -5.46 -3.56
CA THR A 152 9.36 -4.78 -4.46
C THR A 152 10.78 -4.81 -3.89
N GLY A 153 11.66 -5.57 -4.55
CA GLY A 153 13.04 -5.78 -4.12
C GLY A 153 13.23 -6.87 -3.04
N THR A 154 14.39 -7.53 -3.06
CA THR A 154 14.74 -8.61 -2.12
C THR A 154 14.87 -8.09 -0.68
N LYS A 155 15.48 -6.90 -0.52
CA LYS A 155 15.60 -6.21 0.79
C LYS A 155 14.23 -5.96 1.40
N ASN A 156 13.28 -5.43 0.62
CA ASN A 156 11.93 -5.14 1.09
C ASN A 156 11.17 -6.42 1.46
N GLY A 157 11.42 -7.52 0.75
CA GLY A 157 10.87 -8.83 1.11
C GLY A 157 11.37 -9.34 2.46
N LEU A 158 12.66 -9.18 2.74
CA LEU A 158 13.26 -9.55 4.04
C LEU A 158 12.75 -8.64 5.16
N ILE A 159 12.78 -7.32 4.94
CA ILE A 159 12.27 -6.32 5.89
C ILE A 159 10.79 -6.60 6.21
N ARG A 160 9.95 -6.90 5.21
CA ARG A 160 8.55 -7.26 5.43
C ARG A 160 8.41 -8.49 6.34
N LYS A 161 9.20 -9.54 6.12
CA LYS A 161 9.16 -10.76 6.95
C LYS A 161 9.56 -10.46 8.40
N LEU A 162 10.64 -9.70 8.59
CA LEU A 162 11.10 -9.29 9.92
C LEU A 162 10.05 -8.43 10.64
N ILE A 163 9.49 -7.46 9.94
CA ILE A 163 8.44 -6.57 10.45
C ILE A 163 7.19 -7.38 10.85
N SER A 164 6.76 -8.33 10.01
CA SER A 164 5.58 -9.17 10.31
C SER A 164 5.79 -10.10 11.49
N ALA A 165 7.03 -10.41 11.84
CA ALA A 165 7.38 -11.24 12.99
C ALA A 165 7.54 -10.43 14.28
N LEU A 166 7.59 -9.09 14.21
CA LEU A 166 7.72 -8.24 15.38
C LEU A 166 6.45 -8.29 16.25
N PRO A 167 6.57 -8.49 17.56
CA PRO A 167 5.47 -8.28 18.48
C PRO A 167 4.86 -6.88 18.28
N HIS A 168 3.53 -6.79 18.30
CA HIS A 168 2.82 -5.53 18.06
C HIS A 168 3.27 -4.38 18.98
N ARG A 169 3.65 -4.69 20.24
CA ARG A 169 4.18 -3.69 21.18
C ARG A 169 5.48 -3.07 20.70
N ILE A 170 6.38 -3.86 20.14
CA ILE A 170 7.69 -3.37 19.64
C ILE A 170 7.47 -2.50 18.40
N SER A 171 6.65 -2.95 17.45
CA SER A 171 6.33 -2.16 16.25
C SER A 171 5.67 -0.82 16.59
N ALA A 172 4.74 -0.83 17.58
CA ALA A 172 4.09 0.39 18.05
C ALA A 172 5.08 1.37 18.70
N LEU A 173 5.96 0.89 19.59
CA LEU A 173 6.96 1.73 20.26
C LEU A 173 7.93 2.36 19.25
N LEU A 174 8.38 1.60 18.26
CA LEU A 174 9.24 2.11 17.19
C LEU A 174 8.53 3.20 16.36
N ALA A 175 7.25 3.00 16.03
CA ALA A 175 6.47 3.99 15.29
C ALA A 175 6.26 5.29 16.11
N ILE A 176 5.94 5.17 17.41
CA ILE A 176 5.79 6.31 18.32
C ILE A 176 7.12 7.10 18.44
N TYR A 177 8.24 6.40 18.65
CA TYR A 177 9.55 7.04 18.73
C TYR A 177 9.86 7.84 17.47
N GLN A 178 9.61 7.28 16.32
CA GLN A 178 9.87 7.93 15.03
C GLN A 178 8.98 9.14 14.79
N TYR A 179 7.69 9.05 15.13
CA TYR A 179 6.79 10.19 15.01
C TYR A 179 7.23 11.36 15.89
N LYS A 180 7.56 11.09 17.16
CA LYS A 180 8.05 12.13 18.07
C LYS A 180 9.33 12.78 17.58
N LYS A 181 10.27 11.99 17.05
CA LYS A 181 11.50 12.50 16.47
C LYS A 181 11.25 13.38 15.24
N GLN A 182 10.31 13.00 14.38
CA GLN A 182 9.93 13.81 13.22
C GLN A 182 9.30 15.13 13.65
N LYS A 183 8.33 15.09 14.58
CA LYS A 183 7.66 16.28 15.09
C LYS A 183 8.63 17.29 15.71
N ASN A 184 9.56 16.81 16.54
CA ASN A 184 10.60 17.67 17.13
C ASN A 184 11.50 18.31 16.06
N ASN A 185 11.86 17.60 14.99
CA ASN A 185 12.64 18.15 13.90
C ASN A 185 11.89 19.21 13.10
N ASP A 186 10.59 19.04 12.90
CA ASP A 186 9.75 20.02 12.20
C ASP A 186 9.59 21.29 13.01
N GLU A 187 9.41 21.19 14.34
CA GLU A 187 9.39 22.33 15.27
C GLU A 187 10.73 23.10 15.31
N LEU A 188 11.86 22.41 15.27
CA LEU A 188 13.21 23.03 15.26
C LEU A 188 13.53 23.72 13.92
N ASN A 189 12.94 23.27 12.81
CA ASN A 189 13.17 23.83 11.48
C ASN A 189 12.12 24.90 11.08
N GLY A 190 11.19 25.28 11.98
CA GLY A 190 10.23 26.35 11.79
C GLY A 190 9.16 26.08 10.73
N ASN A 191 8.82 24.83 10.50
CA ASN A 191 7.73 24.38 9.63
C ASN A 191 6.51 23.94 10.43
#